data_8dcd8cc86f40331fcbb1adb0a0445487
#
_entry.id   8dcd8cc86f40331fcbb1adb0a0445487
#
_cell.length_a   1.000
_cell.length_b   1.000
_cell.length_c   1.000
_cell.angle_alpha   90.00
_cell.angle_beta   90.00
_cell.angle_gamma   90.00
#
_symmetry.space_group_name_H-M   'P 1'
#
loop_
_entity.id
_entity.type
_entity.pdbx_description
1 polymer ?
#
loop_
_entity_poly.entity_id
_entity_poly.type
_entity_poly.pdbx_seq_one_letter_code
_entity_poly.pdbx_strand_id
1 'polypeptide(L)'
;MSAVLIFASNFFVNVVIPFYLQDARKLSASYAGLLMMVFPLLMVVGAPLSGYLTDKIGPGILTFGGLLLLCCTSLMYMFLDMNSPIWYYVIATAIMGLGNALFQSPNNTMVMSSVEKQDLGVAGSMNSFARNLGMVIGIALSTTILYRGMSEAYGERVTTYLANRPDIFIVGMRETFFVAFLLCVAAFILTILRFRKTTK
;
A
#
# COMPACT_ATOMS: atom_id res chain seq x y z
N MET A 1 10.72 -9.69 -6.34
CA MET A 1 9.30 -10.08 -6.36
C MET A 1 8.50 -9.51 -5.18
N SER A 2 8.96 -9.58 -3.93
CA SER A 2 8.25 -8.94 -2.79
C SER A 2 7.97 -7.45 -2.99
N ALA A 3 8.89 -6.69 -3.57
CA ALA A 3 8.69 -5.27 -3.87
C ALA A 3 7.50 -5.02 -4.81
N VAL A 4 7.34 -5.82 -5.87
CA VAL A 4 6.20 -5.70 -6.80
C VAL A 4 4.87 -5.88 -6.07
N LEU A 5 4.76 -6.87 -5.18
CA LEU A 5 3.54 -7.13 -4.41
C LEU A 5 3.20 -5.98 -3.45
N ILE A 6 4.22 -5.39 -2.81
CA ILE A 6 4.02 -4.25 -1.91
C ILE A 6 3.61 -2.99 -2.71
N PHE A 7 4.26 -2.73 -3.83
CA PHE A 7 3.85 -1.61 -4.68
C PHE A 7 2.44 -1.82 -5.23
N ALA A 8 2.08 -3.05 -5.64
CA ALA A 8 0.70 -3.35 -6.05
C ALA A 8 -0.31 -3.06 -4.93
N SER A 9 -0.06 -3.56 -3.71
CA SER A 9 -0.93 -3.32 -2.55
C SER A 9 -1.06 -1.82 -2.21
N ASN A 10 0.01 -1.04 -2.30
CA ASN A 10 -0.01 0.40 -2.07
C ASN A 10 -0.91 1.15 -3.07
N PHE A 11 -0.93 0.72 -4.34
CA PHE A 11 -1.77 1.35 -5.35
C PHE A 11 -3.26 1.03 -5.19
N PHE A 12 -3.65 -0.01 -4.45
CA PHE A 12 -5.03 -0.25 -4.06
C PHE A 12 -5.61 0.94 -3.30
N VAL A 13 -4.84 1.50 -2.38
CA VAL A 13 -5.23 2.69 -1.58
C VAL A 13 -5.42 3.90 -2.50
N ASN A 14 -4.49 4.13 -3.43
CA ASN A 14 -4.57 5.27 -4.36
C ASN A 14 -5.80 5.23 -5.26
N VAL A 15 -6.31 4.04 -5.59
CA VAL A 15 -7.52 3.88 -6.42
C VAL A 15 -8.78 4.00 -5.56
N VAL A 16 -8.86 3.30 -4.44
CA VAL A 16 -10.11 3.13 -3.68
C VAL A 16 -10.42 4.31 -2.75
N ILE A 17 -9.40 4.87 -2.12
CA ILE A 17 -9.59 5.92 -1.10
C ILE A 17 -10.19 7.22 -1.63
N PRO A 18 -9.82 7.74 -2.81
CA PRO A 18 -10.51 8.92 -3.36
C PRO A 18 -12.02 8.72 -3.48
N PHE A 19 -12.49 7.56 -3.97
CA PHE A 19 -13.91 7.23 -4.04
C PHE A 19 -14.55 7.12 -2.65
N TYR A 20 -13.85 6.51 -1.70
CA TYR A 20 -14.34 6.44 -0.32
C TYR A 20 -14.55 7.83 0.27
N LEU A 21 -13.56 8.72 0.16
CA LEU A 21 -13.64 10.05 0.78
C LEU A 21 -14.63 10.97 0.05
N GLN A 22 -14.61 11.02 -1.28
CA GLN A 22 -15.36 11.98 -2.06
C GLN A 22 -16.78 11.47 -2.37
N ASP A 23 -16.90 10.22 -2.83
CA ASP A 23 -18.19 9.70 -3.30
C ASP A 23 -19.01 9.05 -2.18
N ALA A 24 -18.39 8.20 -1.36
CA ALA A 24 -19.08 7.52 -0.27
C ALA A 24 -19.31 8.46 0.93
N ARG A 25 -18.26 9.14 1.40
CA ARG A 25 -18.31 10.04 2.57
C ARG A 25 -18.77 11.47 2.22
N LYS A 26 -18.94 11.80 0.94
CA LYS A 26 -19.39 13.13 0.45
C LYS A 26 -18.50 14.29 0.92
N LEU A 27 -17.21 14.04 1.15
CA LEU A 27 -16.29 15.10 1.53
C LEU A 27 -15.89 15.93 0.30
N SER A 28 -15.64 17.22 0.50
CA SER A 28 -15.14 18.07 -0.59
C SER A 28 -13.77 17.59 -1.09
N ALA A 29 -13.49 17.78 -2.37
CA ALA A 29 -12.22 17.37 -2.98
C ALA A 29 -11.01 17.99 -2.25
N SER A 30 -11.11 19.24 -1.79
CA SER A 30 -10.06 19.91 -1.03
C SER A 30 -9.81 19.25 0.31
N TYR A 31 -10.87 18.88 1.04
CA TYR A 31 -10.72 18.20 2.34
C TYR A 31 -10.21 16.76 2.17
N ALA A 32 -10.71 16.03 1.18
CA ALA A 32 -10.19 14.71 0.83
C ALA A 32 -8.70 14.76 0.47
N GLY A 33 -8.28 15.75 -0.33
CA GLY A 33 -6.88 15.99 -0.68
C GLY A 33 -6.00 16.25 0.55
N LEU A 34 -6.46 17.08 1.50
CA LEU A 34 -5.75 17.31 2.78
C LEU A 34 -5.57 16.02 3.58
N LEU A 35 -6.61 15.19 3.67
CA LEU A 35 -6.54 13.91 4.35
C LEU A 35 -5.55 12.95 3.67
N MET A 36 -5.51 12.93 2.34
CA MET A 36 -4.57 12.11 1.58
C MET A 36 -3.12 12.57 1.69
N MET A 37 -2.87 13.85 2.01
CA MET A 37 -1.51 14.38 2.24
C MET A 37 -0.81 13.76 3.46
N VAL A 38 -1.54 13.16 4.40
CA VAL A 38 -0.96 12.50 5.57
C VAL A 38 0.06 11.43 5.16
N PHE A 39 -0.24 10.64 4.13
CA PHE A 39 0.67 9.60 3.62
C PHE A 39 2.03 10.17 3.16
N PRO A 40 2.10 11.08 2.16
CA PRO A 40 3.38 11.60 1.70
C PRO A 40 4.11 12.43 2.78
N LEU A 41 3.42 13.13 3.68
CA LEU A 41 4.05 13.85 4.78
C LEU A 41 4.81 12.90 5.71
N LEU A 42 4.15 11.82 6.15
CA LEU A 42 4.80 10.81 7.00
C LEU A 42 5.93 10.08 6.28
N MET A 43 5.81 9.89 4.97
CA MET A 43 6.86 9.28 4.16
C MET A 43 8.09 10.21 4.04
N VAL A 44 7.90 11.51 3.84
CA VAL A 44 9.00 12.50 3.76
C VAL A 44 9.78 12.56 5.08
N VAL A 45 9.09 12.55 6.22
CA VAL A 45 9.73 12.54 7.54
C VAL A 45 10.32 11.17 7.87
N GLY A 46 9.61 10.10 7.54
CA GLY A 46 10.00 8.73 7.86
C GLY A 46 11.16 8.21 7.02
N ALA A 47 11.35 8.66 5.78
CA ALA A 47 12.39 8.13 4.91
C ALA A 47 13.82 8.45 5.39
N PRO A 48 14.19 9.68 5.79
CA PRO A 48 15.51 9.96 6.38
C PRO A 48 15.74 9.19 7.68
N LEU A 49 14.72 9.12 8.54
CA LEU A 49 14.79 8.37 9.80
C LEU A 49 15.01 6.87 9.54
N SER A 50 14.30 6.31 8.58
CA SER A 50 14.48 4.93 8.14
C SER A 50 15.88 4.67 7.59
N GLY A 51 16.44 5.62 6.80
CA GLY A 51 17.82 5.54 6.32
C GLY A 51 18.82 5.46 7.47
N TYR A 52 18.72 6.39 8.42
CA TYR A 52 19.59 6.40 9.61
C TYR A 52 19.47 5.13 10.47
N LEU A 53 18.24 4.64 10.66
CA LEU A 53 18.00 3.39 11.38
C LEU A 53 18.53 2.17 10.61
N THR A 54 18.50 2.19 9.28
CA THR A 54 19.05 1.12 8.43
C THR A 54 20.54 0.91 8.69
N ASP A 55 21.28 2.02 8.84
CA ASP A 55 22.73 1.97 9.12
C ASP A 55 23.04 1.45 10.54
N LYS A 56 22.13 1.66 11.51
CA LYS A 56 22.33 1.25 12.91
C LYS A 56 21.90 -0.18 13.22
N ILE A 57 20.71 -0.58 12.77
CA ILE A 57 20.09 -1.86 13.17
C ILE A 57 19.94 -2.84 12.00
N GLY A 58 20.41 -2.43 10.82
CA GLY A 58 20.39 -3.23 9.61
C GLY A 58 19.07 -3.19 8.84
N PRO A 59 19.13 -3.43 7.52
CA PRO A 59 17.98 -3.31 6.63
C PRO A 59 16.89 -4.35 6.88
N GLY A 60 17.27 -5.53 7.40
CA GLY A 60 16.33 -6.65 7.60
C GLY A 60 15.23 -6.32 8.59
N ILE A 61 15.60 -5.85 9.78
CA ILE A 61 14.65 -5.57 10.87
C ILE A 61 13.66 -4.47 10.44
N LEU A 62 14.16 -3.43 9.79
CA LEU A 62 13.32 -2.33 9.31
C LEU A 62 12.37 -2.76 8.21
N THR A 63 12.85 -3.56 7.25
CA THR A 63 12.00 -4.12 6.20
C THR A 63 10.86 -4.95 6.79
N PHE A 64 11.15 -5.79 7.79
CA PHE A 64 10.11 -6.58 8.47
C PHE A 64 9.12 -5.70 9.23
N GLY A 65 9.60 -4.71 9.98
CA GLY A 65 8.76 -3.74 10.68
C GLY A 65 7.85 -2.97 9.72
N GLY A 66 8.40 -2.48 8.61
CA GLY A 66 7.64 -1.81 7.56
C GLY A 66 6.55 -2.68 6.95
N LEU A 67 6.88 -3.94 6.61
CA LEU A 67 5.91 -4.90 6.07
C LEU A 67 4.79 -5.22 7.07
N LEU A 68 5.11 -5.36 8.36
CA LEU A 68 4.12 -5.58 9.40
C LEU A 68 3.15 -4.41 9.49
N LEU A 69 3.66 -3.17 9.48
CA LEU A 69 2.83 -1.97 9.48
C LEU A 69 1.91 -1.91 8.25
N LEU A 70 2.41 -2.28 7.08
CA LEU A 70 1.61 -2.33 5.85
C LEU A 70 0.51 -3.40 5.90
N CYS A 71 0.77 -4.56 6.49
CA CYS A 71 -0.27 -5.57 6.76
C CYS A 71 -1.34 -5.02 7.71
N CYS A 72 -0.93 -4.40 8.82
CA CYS A 72 -1.87 -3.78 9.77
C CYS A 72 -2.71 -2.69 9.10
N THR A 73 -2.11 -1.86 8.25
CA THR A 73 -2.83 -0.80 7.53
C THR A 73 -3.87 -1.36 6.57
N SER A 74 -3.53 -2.41 5.83
CA SER A 74 -4.49 -3.04 4.91
C SER A 74 -5.70 -3.59 5.67
N LEU A 75 -5.49 -4.17 6.86
CA LEU A 75 -6.59 -4.58 7.75
C LEU A 75 -7.39 -3.38 8.26
N MET A 76 -6.73 -2.29 8.66
CA MET A 76 -7.44 -1.09 9.10
C MET A 76 -8.34 -0.52 8.00
N TYR A 77 -7.86 -0.47 6.76
CA TYR A 77 -8.69 -0.02 5.63
C TYR A 77 -9.85 -0.97 5.32
N MET A 78 -9.68 -2.28 5.53
CA MET A 78 -10.75 -3.26 5.38
C MET A 78 -11.90 -3.02 6.37
N PHE A 79 -11.61 -2.50 7.57
CA PHE A 79 -12.60 -2.19 8.61
C PHE A 79 -13.17 -0.77 8.51
N LEU A 80 -12.76 0.04 7.52
CA LEU A 80 -13.40 1.33 7.26
C LEU A 80 -14.86 1.13 6.84
N ASP A 81 -15.73 1.99 7.40
CA ASP A 81 -17.15 2.02 7.12
C ASP A 81 -17.62 3.47 6.92
N MET A 82 -18.87 3.65 6.49
CA MET A 82 -19.51 4.97 6.31
C MET A 82 -19.47 5.82 7.58
N ASN A 83 -19.59 5.19 8.75
CA ASN A 83 -19.62 5.83 10.05
C ASN A 83 -18.26 5.91 10.75
N SER A 84 -17.19 5.39 10.12
CA SER A 84 -15.87 5.43 10.72
C SER A 84 -15.42 6.87 10.98
N PRO A 85 -14.90 7.19 12.16
CA PRO A 85 -14.42 8.54 12.45
C PRO A 85 -13.20 8.87 11.58
N ILE A 86 -13.07 10.12 11.17
CA ILE A 86 -12.00 10.56 10.26
C ILE A 86 -10.61 10.31 10.87
N TRP A 87 -10.46 10.42 12.18
CA TRP A 87 -9.19 10.14 12.84
C TRP A 87 -8.72 8.68 12.64
N TYR A 88 -9.65 7.72 12.51
CA TYR A 88 -9.29 6.33 12.22
C TYR A 88 -8.62 6.20 10.85
N TYR A 89 -9.17 6.87 9.82
CA TYR A 89 -8.55 6.96 8.50
C TYR A 89 -7.17 7.63 8.56
N VAL A 90 -7.06 8.74 9.29
CA VAL A 90 -5.80 9.49 9.45
C VAL A 90 -4.71 8.61 10.08
N ILE A 91 -5.05 7.87 11.14
CA ILE A 91 -4.11 6.93 11.80
C ILE A 91 -3.69 5.82 10.83
N ALA A 92 -4.65 5.19 10.14
CA ALA A 92 -4.34 4.15 9.16
C ALA A 92 -3.39 4.66 8.06
N THR A 93 -3.66 5.86 7.53
CA THR A 93 -2.84 6.49 6.50
C THR A 93 -1.46 6.90 7.02
N ALA A 94 -1.37 7.35 8.27
CA ALA A 94 -0.10 7.66 8.93
C ALA A 94 0.77 6.40 9.11
N ILE A 95 0.18 5.31 9.59
CA ILE A 95 0.86 4.01 9.72
C ILE A 95 1.31 3.50 8.34
N MET A 96 0.51 3.69 7.30
CA MET A 96 0.88 3.36 5.93
C MET A 96 2.11 4.15 5.46
N GLY A 97 2.15 5.47 5.70
CA GLY A 97 3.30 6.32 5.35
C GLY A 97 4.58 5.88 6.04
N LEU A 98 4.53 5.62 7.35
CA LEU A 98 5.66 5.10 8.12
C LEU A 98 6.07 3.69 7.66
N GLY A 99 5.11 2.79 7.44
CA GLY A 99 5.37 1.44 6.94
C GLY A 99 6.08 1.45 5.58
N ASN A 100 5.65 2.32 4.67
CA ASN A 100 6.31 2.52 3.38
C ASN A 100 7.73 3.09 3.53
N ALA A 101 7.94 4.08 4.39
CA ALA A 101 9.27 4.63 4.64
C ALA A 101 10.24 3.57 5.19
N LEU A 102 9.77 2.75 6.16
CA LEU A 102 10.55 1.66 6.77
C LEU A 102 10.79 0.48 5.81
N PHE A 103 9.99 0.31 4.78
CA PHE A 103 10.20 -0.70 3.75
C PHE A 103 11.06 -0.19 2.60
N GLN A 104 10.72 0.99 2.05
CA GLN A 104 11.28 1.47 0.78
C GLN A 104 12.75 1.89 0.91
N SER A 105 13.12 2.59 2.00
CA SER A 105 14.49 3.05 2.21
C SER A 105 15.48 1.87 2.33
N PRO A 106 15.31 0.89 3.25
CA PRO A 106 16.22 -0.24 3.32
C PRO A 106 16.18 -1.14 2.08
N ASN A 107 15.02 -1.27 1.42
CA ASN A 107 14.92 -2.03 0.18
C ASN A 107 15.77 -1.40 -0.93
N ASN A 108 15.73 -0.07 -1.09
CA ASN A 108 16.57 0.63 -2.05
C ASN A 108 18.06 0.45 -1.73
N THR A 109 18.46 0.59 -0.46
CA THR A 109 19.83 0.37 0.00
C THR A 109 20.30 -1.04 -0.33
N MET A 110 19.49 -2.07 -0.03
CA MET A 110 19.82 -3.46 -0.35
C MET A 110 19.99 -3.71 -1.86
N VAL A 111 19.14 -3.11 -2.69
CA VAL A 111 19.23 -3.24 -4.16
C VAL A 111 20.52 -2.58 -4.66
N MET A 112 20.81 -1.36 -4.20
CA MET A 112 21.99 -0.62 -4.65
C MET A 112 23.30 -1.25 -4.14
N SER A 113 23.32 -1.81 -2.92
CA SER A 113 24.52 -2.45 -2.36
C SER A 113 24.78 -3.86 -2.91
N SER A 114 23.83 -4.46 -3.64
CA SER A 114 23.95 -5.80 -4.21
C SER A 114 24.66 -5.84 -5.59
N VAL A 115 25.03 -4.69 -6.14
CA VAL A 115 25.65 -4.56 -7.47
C VAL A 115 26.92 -3.73 -7.39
N GLU A 116 27.78 -3.88 -8.40
CA GLU A 116 28.99 -3.05 -8.54
C GLU A 116 28.63 -1.62 -8.93
N LYS A 117 29.55 -0.67 -8.68
CA LYS A 117 29.33 0.76 -8.94
C LYS A 117 28.96 1.08 -10.39
N GLN A 118 29.49 0.32 -11.36
CA GLN A 118 29.19 0.44 -12.78
C GLN A 118 27.75 0.05 -13.13
N ASP A 119 27.10 -0.82 -12.32
CA ASP A 119 25.76 -1.36 -12.56
C ASP A 119 24.65 -0.66 -11.75
N LEU A 120 24.99 0.39 -10.98
CA LEU A 120 24.02 1.13 -10.17
C LEU A 120 22.86 1.69 -11.00
N GLY A 121 23.14 2.14 -12.25
CA GLY A 121 22.10 2.61 -13.17
C GLY A 121 21.10 1.52 -13.55
N VAL A 122 21.61 0.30 -13.81
CA VAL A 122 20.78 -0.87 -14.11
C VAL A 122 19.95 -1.28 -12.90
N ALA A 123 20.56 -1.34 -11.72
CA ALA A 123 19.84 -1.66 -10.48
C ALA A 123 18.72 -0.64 -10.18
N GLY A 124 18.98 0.66 -10.39
CA GLY A 124 17.98 1.72 -10.23
C GLY A 124 16.83 1.60 -11.21
N SER A 125 17.12 1.32 -12.48
CA SER A 125 16.08 1.12 -13.50
C SER A 125 15.24 -0.13 -13.24
N MET A 126 15.85 -1.24 -12.81
CA MET A 126 15.13 -2.46 -12.41
C MET A 126 14.22 -2.23 -11.20
N ASN A 127 14.67 -1.45 -10.21
CA ASN A 127 13.85 -1.11 -9.06
C ASN A 127 12.65 -0.22 -9.46
N SER A 128 12.87 0.75 -10.35
CA SER A 128 11.81 1.59 -10.92
C SER A 128 10.84 0.78 -11.78
N PHE A 129 11.33 -0.15 -12.57
CA PHE A 129 10.52 -1.09 -13.34
C PHE A 129 9.63 -1.94 -12.43
N ALA A 130 10.17 -2.51 -11.35
CA ALA A 130 9.40 -3.28 -10.38
C ALA A 130 8.30 -2.44 -9.72
N ARG A 131 8.56 -1.16 -9.42
CA ARG A 131 7.56 -0.23 -8.90
C ARG A 131 6.44 0.03 -9.91
N ASN A 132 6.80 0.36 -11.14
CA ASN A 132 5.82 0.64 -12.20
C ASN A 132 4.99 -0.60 -12.54
N LEU A 133 5.60 -1.77 -12.58
CA LEU A 133 4.89 -3.03 -12.76
C LEU A 133 3.91 -3.29 -11.62
N GLY A 134 4.33 -3.08 -10.37
CA GLY A 134 3.45 -3.16 -9.21
C GLY A 134 2.30 -2.17 -9.29
N MET A 135 2.55 -0.93 -9.72
CA MET A 135 1.52 0.10 -9.94
C MET A 135 0.46 -0.36 -10.94
N VAL A 136 0.87 -0.80 -12.12
CA VAL A 136 -0.07 -1.25 -13.18
C VAL A 136 -0.90 -2.44 -12.72
N ILE A 137 -0.26 -3.45 -12.11
CA ILE A 137 -0.96 -4.61 -11.54
C ILE A 137 -1.91 -4.17 -10.43
N GLY A 138 -1.46 -3.30 -9.54
CA GLY A 138 -2.24 -2.80 -8.40
C GLY A 138 -3.50 -2.06 -8.85
N ILE A 139 -3.39 -1.15 -9.81
CA ILE A 139 -4.54 -0.41 -10.35
C ILE A 139 -5.53 -1.37 -11.01
N ALA A 140 -5.05 -2.27 -11.87
CA ALA A 140 -5.91 -3.23 -12.58
C ALA A 140 -6.65 -4.18 -11.62
N LEU A 141 -5.92 -4.76 -10.66
CA LEU A 141 -6.50 -5.68 -9.68
C LEU A 141 -7.48 -4.97 -8.74
N SER A 142 -7.10 -3.81 -8.17
CA SER A 142 -7.96 -3.09 -7.23
C SER A 142 -9.29 -2.67 -7.88
N THR A 143 -9.23 -2.17 -9.11
CA THR A 143 -10.42 -1.77 -9.86
C THR A 143 -11.30 -2.99 -10.18
N THR A 144 -10.69 -4.09 -10.63
CA THR A 144 -11.43 -5.31 -10.98
C THR A 144 -12.12 -5.92 -9.75
N ILE A 145 -11.41 -6.01 -8.61
CA ILE A 145 -11.96 -6.59 -7.38
C ILE A 145 -13.06 -5.68 -6.81
N LEU A 146 -12.83 -4.36 -6.80
CA LEU A 146 -13.81 -3.38 -6.32
C LEU A 146 -15.14 -3.53 -7.06
N TYR A 147 -15.12 -3.47 -8.40
CA TYR A 147 -16.35 -3.55 -9.19
C TYR A 147 -16.95 -4.95 -9.21
N ARG A 148 -16.14 -6.00 -9.06
CA ARG A 148 -16.64 -7.36 -8.88
C ARG A 148 -17.43 -7.46 -7.57
N GLY A 149 -16.86 -7.07 -6.43
CA GLY A 149 -17.53 -7.11 -5.14
C GLY A 149 -18.80 -6.25 -5.13
N MET A 150 -18.73 -5.06 -5.77
CA MET A 150 -19.93 -4.22 -5.96
C MET A 150 -21.00 -4.92 -6.80
N SER A 151 -20.63 -5.63 -7.88
CA SER A 151 -21.58 -6.33 -8.74
C SER A 151 -22.22 -7.53 -8.05
N GLU A 152 -21.44 -8.28 -7.28
CA GLU A 152 -21.94 -9.42 -6.49
C GLU A 152 -22.91 -8.93 -5.40
N ALA A 153 -22.63 -7.81 -4.74
CA ALA A 153 -23.51 -7.23 -3.73
C ALA A 153 -24.79 -6.59 -4.31
N TYR A 154 -24.72 -6.08 -5.53
CA TYR A 154 -25.88 -5.47 -6.22
C TYR A 154 -26.75 -6.47 -6.95
N GLY A 155 -26.19 -7.60 -7.36
CA GLY A 155 -26.89 -8.63 -8.16
C GLY A 155 -26.85 -8.39 -9.67
N GLU A 156 -26.28 -7.28 -10.14
CA GLU A 156 -26.11 -6.93 -11.56
C GLU A 156 -24.72 -6.37 -11.81
N ARG A 157 -24.30 -6.34 -13.07
CA ARG A 157 -22.98 -5.82 -13.44
C ARG A 157 -22.86 -4.31 -13.20
N VAL A 158 -21.99 -3.93 -12.26
CA VAL A 158 -21.67 -2.54 -11.90
C VAL A 158 -20.33 -2.18 -12.52
N THR A 159 -20.26 -1.02 -13.21
CA THR A 159 -19.04 -0.50 -13.84
C THR A 159 -18.70 0.92 -13.40
N THR A 160 -19.55 1.53 -12.54
CA THR A 160 -19.41 2.89 -12.03
C THR A 160 -19.84 2.93 -10.57
N TYR A 161 -19.45 4.00 -9.86
CA TYR A 161 -19.93 4.23 -8.49
C TYR A 161 -21.46 4.47 -8.46
N LEU A 162 -22.14 3.79 -7.54
CA LEU A 162 -23.59 3.92 -7.34
C LEU A 162 -23.89 4.96 -6.25
N ALA A 163 -24.22 6.19 -6.65
CA ALA A 163 -24.41 7.31 -5.73
C ALA A 163 -25.52 7.09 -4.68
N ASN A 164 -26.53 6.27 -4.99
CA ASN A 164 -27.66 5.98 -4.10
C ASN A 164 -27.44 4.75 -3.21
N ARG A 165 -26.33 4.01 -3.39
CA ARG A 165 -26.04 2.75 -2.68
C ARG A 165 -24.57 2.70 -2.23
N PRO A 166 -24.14 3.60 -1.33
CA PRO A 166 -22.78 3.62 -0.82
C PRO A 166 -22.42 2.37 -0.02
N ASP A 167 -23.40 1.64 0.52
CA ASP A 167 -23.26 0.34 1.17
C ASP A 167 -22.60 -0.69 0.28
N ILE A 168 -22.98 -0.75 -0.99
CA ILE A 168 -22.41 -1.66 -2.01
C ILE A 168 -20.92 -1.36 -2.24
N PHE A 169 -20.57 -0.06 -2.30
CA PHE A 169 -19.18 0.35 -2.43
C PHE A 169 -18.33 -0.13 -1.24
N ILE A 170 -18.84 -0.04 -0.01
CA ILE A 170 -18.14 -0.52 1.19
C ILE A 170 -17.87 -2.02 1.11
N VAL A 171 -18.81 -2.83 0.59
CA VAL A 171 -18.57 -4.27 0.37
C VAL A 171 -17.42 -4.49 -0.59
N GLY A 172 -17.44 -3.89 -1.77
CA GLY A 172 -16.35 -3.99 -2.75
C GLY A 172 -15.00 -3.48 -2.22
N MET A 173 -15.02 -2.41 -1.42
CA MET A 173 -13.84 -1.86 -0.76
C MET A 173 -13.24 -2.86 0.24
N ARG A 174 -14.05 -3.53 1.06
CA ARG A 174 -13.59 -4.55 2.01
C ARG A 174 -12.92 -5.72 1.31
N GLU A 175 -13.50 -6.23 0.24
CA GLU A 175 -12.89 -7.30 -0.57
C GLU A 175 -11.56 -6.85 -1.18
N THR A 176 -11.51 -5.63 -1.69
CA THR A 176 -10.32 -5.05 -2.27
C THR A 176 -9.19 -4.96 -1.24
N PHE A 177 -9.45 -4.45 -0.04
CA PHE A 177 -8.43 -4.37 1.01
C PHE A 177 -8.10 -5.72 1.64
N PHE A 178 -9.00 -6.69 1.63
CA PHE A 178 -8.67 -8.07 1.99
C PHE A 178 -7.63 -8.66 1.05
N VAL A 179 -7.79 -8.47 -0.28
CA VAL A 179 -6.78 -8.92 -1.24
C VAL A 179 -5.47 -8.14 -1.09
N ALA A 180 -5.52 -6.83 -0.82
CA ALA A 180 -4.33 -6.04 -0.50
C ALA A 180 -3.58 -6.61 0.72
N PHE A 181 -4.30 -7.00 1.77
CA PHE A 181 -3.74 -7.67 2.94
C PHE A 181 -3.05 -8.99 2.57
N LEU A 182 -3.69 -9.84 1.74
CA LEU A 182 -3.09 -11.10 1.29
C LEU A 182 -1.81 -10.88 0.48
N LEU A 183 -1.76 -9.83 -0.37
CA LEU A 183 -0.55 -9.45 -1.10
C LEU A 183 0.57 -9.01 -0.15
N CYS A 184 0.25 -8.23 0.89
CA CYS A 184 1.22 -7.82 1.92
C CYS A 184 1.74 -9.04 2.69
N VAL A 185 0.87 -9.97 3.10
CA VAL A 185 1.27 -11.22 3.79
C VAL A 185 2.16 -12.07 2.89
N ALA A 186 1.80 -12.23 1.62
CA ALA A 186 2.64 -12.96 0.65
C ALA A 186 4.03 -12.32 0.51
N ALA A 187 4.09 -10.99 0.41
CA ALA A 187 5.35 -10.26 0.35
C ALA A 187 6.17 -10.42 1.65
N PHE A 188 5.52 -10.44 2.81
CA PHE A 188 6.13 -10.68 4.11
C PHE A 188 6.76 -12.07 4.19
N ILE A 189 6.02 -13.11 3.79
CA ILE A 189 6.50 -14.50 3.75
C ILE A 189 7.69 -14.63 2.79
N LEU A 190 7.60 -14.08 1.57
CA LEU A 190 8.70 -14.10 0.60
C LEU A 190 9.95 -13.41 1.13
N THR A 191 9.78 -12.34 1.89
CA THR A 191 10.89 -11.61 2.50
C THR A 191 11.55 -12.44 3.60
N ILE A 192 10.78 -13.13 4.45
CA ILE A 192 11.31 -14.06 5.47
C ILE A 192 12.13 -15.17 4.80
N LEU A 193 11.59 -15.81 3.75
CA LEU A 193 12.25 -16.88 3.03
C LEU A 193 13.59 -16.43 2.40
N ARG A 194 13.62 -15.18 1.88
CA ARG A 194 14.84 -14.58 1.34
C ARG A 194 15.93 -14.42 2.42
N PHE A 195 15.58 -13.83 3.56
CA PHE A 195 16.55 -13.61 4.64
C PHE A 195 17.09 -14.91 5.22
N ARG A 196 16.29 -15.96 5.37
CA ARG A 196 16.73 -17.28 5.81
C ARG A 196 17.75 -17.94 4.87
N LYS A 197 17.67 -17.66 3.56
CA LYS A 197 18.63 -18.18 2.57
C LYS A 197 19.97 -17.43 2.58
N THR A 198 19.97 -16.17 3.00
CA THR A 198 21.19 -15.34 3.02
C THR A 198 22.02 -15.55 4.29
N THR A 199 21.43 -16.13 5.33
CA THR A 199 22.08 -16.40 6.64
C THR A 199 22.67 -17.84 6.72
N LYS A 200 22.49 -18.65 5.69
CA LYS A 200 23.17 -19.94 5.48
C LYS A 200 24.27 -19.80 4.43
#